data_bfc71226c44f3326792517d01626dbf2
#
_entry.id   bfc71226c44f3326792517d01626dbf2
#
_cell.length_a   1.000
_cell.length_b   1.000
_cell.length_c   1.000
_cell.angle_alpha   90.00
_cell.angle_beta   90.00
_cell.angle_gamma   90.00
#
_symmetry.space_group_name_H-M   'P 1'
#
loop_
_entity.id
_entity.type
_entity.pdbx_description
1 polymer ?
#
loop_
_entity_poly.entity_id
_entity_poly.type
_entity_poly.pdbx_seq_one_letter_code
_entity_poly.pdbx_strand_id
1 'polypeptide(L)'
;MKIGKYREKTIRMWIRLFPLIFILGILPLIVHLKLVNTGLESYSWFPAQTTSADFFSWWRSRSFLAACIWMAAVLIYRAVVLKCSWKWEKSWTFLGGYLFFVLLSTVLSEYKNISWNGIAENYEGCLMLLLYAFTFFYAAQVVEREQERTILFAVLAVGAIVQAVIGISQLARRDFWGSSVGNALIAPVRNLSFQFADSTENPVYMALYNPNYAAVFIVLVLPVCFYLAVSVKKKWQKAVFAGEILALLVCLWGTGSRAGMITLAVLGCGAILGRPGYKKKKYGLIIVFVIILAGIGIWLVQGDVRKTPYRLQDIQTSDNGIEITTSTGKCVVNAKTYGKDGALLFVKDEKGEKLSVKTEEETGRLVIEDKRFKRFSFDAYTQDETLYIVMYYKSEPFTFVKKEDQKFEYRNEFG
;
A
#
# COMPACT_ATOMS: atom_id res chain seq x y z
N MET A 1 -39.33 -34.99 5.61
CA MET A 1 -38.36 -35.24 4.53
C MET A 1 -37.99 -34.01 3.72
N LYS A 2 -38.89 -33.08 3.32
CA LYS A 2 -38.58 -31.85 2.58
C LYS A 2 -37.70 -30.84 3.37
N ILE A 3 -37.95 -30.68 4.68
CA ILE A 3 -37.21 -29.72 5.54
C ILE A 3 -35.74 -30.12 5.69
N GLY A 4 -35.48 -31.44 5.88
CA GLY A 4 -34.10 -31.93 5.99
C GLY A 4 -33.27 -31.70 4.73
N LYS A 5 -33.84 -31.94 3.57
CA LYS A 5 -33.19 -31.69 2.25
C LYS A 5 -32.90 -30.22 1.98
N TYR A 6 -33.79 -29.32 2.44
CA TYR A 6 -33.57 -27.87 2.31
C TYR A 6 -32.43 -27.38 3.23
N ARG A 7 -32.42 -27.87 4.49
CA ARG A 7 -31.36 -27.55 5.47
C ARG A 7 -29.99 -28.03 4.98
N GLU A 8 -29.91 -29.23 4.46
CA GLU A 8 -28.66 -29.78 3.89
C GLU A 8 -28.13 -28.94 2.73
N LYS A 9 -29.00 -28.52 1.83
CA LYS A 9 -28.64 -27.66 0.69
C LYS A 9 -28.12 -26.30 1.15
N THR A 10 -28.72 -25.72 2.19
CA THR A 10 -28.29 -24.45 2.76
C THR A 10 -26.93 -24.57 3.44
N ILE A 11 -26.69 -25.63 4.23
CA ILE A 11 -25.39 -25.87 4.87
C ILE A 11 -24.29 -26.03 3.82
N ARG A 12 -24.52 -26.80 2.78
CA ARG A 12 -23.57 -26.97 1.66
C ARG A 12 -23.24 -25.65 0.96
N MET A 13 -24.22 -24.76 0.80
CA MET A 13 -24.02 -23.43 0.27
C MET A 13 -23.07 -22.60 1.15
N TRP A 14 -23.31 -22.57 2.47
CA TRP A 14 -22.48 -21.81 3.39
C TRP A 14 -21.04 -22.33 3.47
N ILE A 15 -20.83 -23.66 3.51
CA ILE A 15 -19.50 -24.27 3.50
C ILE A 15 -18.71 -23.85 2.26
N ARG A 16 -19.38 -23.78 1.10
CA ARG A 16 -18.81 -23.39 -0.18
C ARG A 16 -18.51 -21.90 -0.26
N LEU A 17 -19.35 -21.03 0.28
CA LEU A 17 -19.16 -19.59 0.24
C LEU A 17 -18.26 -19.07 1.35
N PHE A 18 -18.09 -19.80 2.44
CA PHE A 18 -17.36 -19.36 3.63
C PHE A 18 -15.96 -18.79 3.33
N PRO A 19 -15.08 -19.43 2.55
CA PRO A 19 -13.76 -18.87 2.28
C PRO A 19 -13.81 -17.55 1.52
N LEU A 20 -14.76 -17.36 0.62
CA LEU A 20 -14.96 -16.09 -0.08
C LEU A 20 -15.51 -15.01 0.87
N ILE A 21 -16.46 -15.38 1.75
CA ILE A 21 -16.98 -14.50 2.79
C ILE A 21 -15.85 -14.02 3.71
N PHE A 22 -14.99 -14.96 4.12
CA PHE A 22 -13.82 -14.64 4.95
C PHE A 22 -12.85 -13.68 4.24
N ILE A 23 -12.52 -13.94 2.98
CA ILE A 23 -11.61 -13.10 2.20
C ILE A 23 -12.17 -11.69 1.99
N LEU A 24 -13.46 -11.57 1.67
CA LEU A 24 -14.06 -10.27 1.36
C LEU A 24 -14.40 -9.45 2.60
N GLY A 25 -14.83 -10.11 3.70
CA GLY A 25 -15.34 -9.40 4.87
C GLY A 25 -14.36 -9.29 6.03
N ILE A 26 -13.53 -10.31 6.27
CA ILE A 26 -12.69 -10.40 7.48
C ILE A 26 -11.22 -10.14 7.17
N LEU A 27 -10.69 -10.76 6.13
CA LEU A 27 -9.26 -10.70 5.80
C LEU A 27 -8.71 -9.27 5.72
N PRO A 28 -9.38 -8.29 5.08
CA PRO A 28 -8.89 -6.92 5.01
C PRO A 28 -8.85 -6.17 6.35
N LEU A 29 -9.53 -6.70 7.38
CA LEU A 29 -9.60 -6.12 8.72
C LEU A 29 -8.55 -6.68 9.68
N ILE A 30 -7.80 -7.70 9.29
CA ILE A 30 -6.78 -8.31 10.15
C ILE A 30 -5.59 -7.35 10.26
N VAL A 31 -5.37 -6.84 11.47
CA VAL A 31 -4.19 -6.05 11.84
C VAL A 31 -3.64 -6.63 13.14
N HIS A 32 -2.47 -7.26 13.07
CA HIS A 32 -1.90 -7.95 14.24
C HIS A 32 -0.38 -8.05 14.13
N LEU A 33 0.32 -7.68 15.18
CA LEU A 33 1.77 -7.64 15.24
C LEU A 33 2.39 -9.03 15.09
N LYS A 34 3.34 -9.14 14.19
CA LYS A 34 4.25 -10.28 14.06
C LYS A 34 5.67 -9.77 13.82
N LEU A 35 6.61 -10.17 14.66
CA LEU A 35 8.02 -10.02 14.35
C LEU A 35 8.41 -11.10 13.34
N VAL A 36 8.90 -10.68 12.21
CA VAL A 36 9.29 -11.56 11.09
C VAL A 36 10.78 -11.38 10.82
N ASN A 37 11.45 -12.47 10.47
CA ASN A 37 12.80 -12.38 9.93
C ASN A 37 12.70 -11.94 8.47
N THR A 38 13.47 -10.94 8.08
CA THR A 38 13.45 -10.41 6.71
C THR A 38 13.99 -11.41 5.71
N GLY A 39 14.96 -12.25 6.10
CA GLY A 39 15.64 -13.20 5.24
C GLY A 39 16.47 -12.55 4.13
N LEU A 40 16.74 -11.24 4.26
CA LEU A 40 17.45 -10.45 3.25
C LEU A 40 18.89 -10.13 3.65
N GLU A 41 19.35 -10.61 4.80
CA GLU A 41 20.69 -10.39 5.38
C GLU A 41 21.83 -10.84 4.46
N SER A 42 21.58 -11.83 3.60
CA SER A 42 22.56 -12.33 2.65
C SER A 42 22.76 -11.46 1.42
N TYR A 43 21.93 -10.44 1.23
CA TYR A 43 21.99 -9.56 0.06
C TYR A 43 22.72 -8.25 0.41
N SER A 44 23.78 -7.96 -0.31
CA SER A 44 24.63 -6.78 -0.09
C SER A 44 23.91 -5.43 -0.31
N TRP A 45 22.78 -5.45 -1.01
CA TRP A 45 21.96 -4.28 -1.27
C TRP A 45 20.89 -4.00 -0.22
N PHE A 46 20.76 -4.88 0.79
CA PHE A 46 19.76 -4.74 1.84
C PHE A 46 20.41 -4.36 3.17
N PRO A 47 19.99 -3.28 3.83
CA PRO A 47 20.44 -2.96 5.18
C PRO A 47 19.98 -4.04 6.15
N ALA A 48 20.86 -4.55 7.02
CA ALA A 48 20.67 -5.73 7.84
C ALA A 48 19.70 -5.57 9.02
N GLN A 49 18.50 -5.07 8.79
CA GLN A 49 17.43 -5.37 9.72
C GLN A 49 17.09 -6.86 9.60
N THR A 50 17.62 -7.66 10.51
CA THR A 50 17.35 -9.10 10.58
C THR A 50 15.88 -9.38 10.87
N THR A 51 15.22 -8.49 11.61
CA THR A 51 13.82 -8.61 12.01
C THR A 51 13.04 -7.34 11.69
N SER A 52 11.82 -7.49 11.18
CA SER A 52 10.86 -6.42 10.95
C SER A 52 9.56 -6.66 11.70
N ALA A 53 8.87 -5.58 12.08
CA ALA A 53 7.58 -5.63 12.74
C ALA A 53 6.47 -5.54 11.68
N ASP A 54 5.91 -6.67 11.29
CA ASP A 54 4.77 -6.73 10.37
C ASP A 54 3.44 -6.69 11.13
N PHE A 55 2.57 -5.76 10.73
CA PHE A 55 1.25 -5.58 11.33
C PHE A 55 0.12 -6.01 10.40
N PHE A 56 0.35 -5.98 9.09
CA PHE A 56 -0.71 -6.05 8.09
C PHE A 56 -0.61 -7.27 7.18
N SER A 57 0.58 -7.69 6.82
CA SER A 57 0.77 -8.59 5.68
C SER A 57 0.96 -10.04 6.08
N TRP A 58 1.72 -10.32 7.14
CA TRP A 58 2.03 -11.70 7.54
C TRP A 58 0.78 -12.51 7.88
N TRP A 59 -0.04 -12.00 8.79
CA TRP A 59 -1.27 -12.71 9.20
C TRP A 59 -2.28 -12.81 8.07
N ARG A 60 -2.38 -11.78 7.22
CA ARG A 60 -3.27 -11.83 6.04
C ARG A 60 -2.83 -12.88 5.05
N SER A 61 -1.54 -12.94 4.72
CA SER A 61 -1.01 -13.93 3.78
C SER A 61 -1.23 -15.36 4.27
N ARG A 62 -1.03 -15.63 5.54
CA ARG A 62 -1.26 -16.95 6.14
C ARG A 62 -2.74 -17.30 6.24
N SER A 63 -3.57 -16.37 6.64
CA SER A 63 -5.03 -16.54 6.67
C SER A 63 -5.61 -16.74 5.27
N PHE A 64 -5.08 -16.05 4.27
CA PHE A 64 -5.46 -16.24 2.88
C PHE A 64 -5.06 -17.63 2.36
N LEU A 65 -3.85 -18.10 2.68
CA LEU A 65 -3.42 -19.45 2.36
C LEU A 65 -4.34 -20.50 2.99
N ALA A 66 -4.72 -20.33 4.26
CA ALA A 66 -5.68 -21.23 4.94
C ALA A 66 -7.04 -21.24 4.22
N ALA A 67 -7.54 -20.08 3.80
CA ALA A 67 -8.77 -20.00 3.01
C ALA A 67 -8.62 -20.70 1.66
N CYS A 68 -7.45 -20.62 1.01
CA CYS A 68 -7.18 -21.32 -0.24
C CYS A 68 -7.13 -22.86 -0.05
N ILE A 69 -6.57 -23.33 1.07
CA ILE A 69 -6.61 -24.77 1.42
C ILE A 69 -8.05 -25.23 1.59
N TRP A 70 -8.90 -24.45 2.27
CA TRP A 70 -10.32 -24.73 2.38
C TRP A 70 -11.01 -24.79 1.02
N MET A 71 -10.74 -23.81 0.14
CA MET A 71 -11.26 -23.78 -1.23
C MET A 71 -10.85 -25.04 -2.01
N ALA A 72 -9.58 -25.46 -1.89
CA ALA A 72 -9.10 -26.68 -2.54
C ALA A 72 -9.87 -27.93 -2.05
N ALA A 73 -10.06 -28.05 -0.74
CA ALA A 73 -10.84 -29.16 -0.17
C ALA A 73 -12.29 -29.18 -0.70
N VAL A 74 -12.92 -28.01 -0.81
CA VAL A 74 -14.28 -27.90 -1.38
C VAL A 74 -14.29 -28.31 -2.87
N LEU A 75 -13.30 -27.89 -3.66
CA LEU A 75 -13.22 -28.28 -5.08
C LEU A 75 -12.99 -29.80 -5.25
N ILE A 76 -12.10 -30.38 -4.45
CA ILE A 76 -11.85 -31.82 -4.45
C ILE A 76 -13.14 -32.59 -4.08
N TYR A 77 -13.84 -32.14 -3.03
CA TYR A 77 -15.13 -32.74 -2.65
C TYR A 77 -16.16 -32.65 -3.79
N ARG A 78 -16.27 -31.50 -4.46
CA ARG A 78 -17.16 -31.31 -5.62
C ARG A 78 -16.80 -32.21 -6.78
N ALA A 79 -15.51 -32.38 -7.07
CA ALA A 79 -15.05 -33.21 -8.17
C ALA A 79 -15.23 -34.71 -7.89
N VAL A 80 -14.80 -35.19 -6.73
CA VAL A 80 -14.73 -36.61 -6.39
C VAL A 80 -16.07 -37.13 -5.92
N VAL A 81 -16.72 -36.46 -4.96
CA VAL A 81 -17.94 -36.93 -4.33
C VAL A 81 -19.19 -36.51 -5.08
N LEU A 82 -19.26 -35.26 -5.49
CA LEU A 82 -20.44 -34.73 -6.18
C LEU A 82 -20.37 -34.90 -7.69
N LYS A 83 -19.21 -35.28 -8.24
CA LYS A 83 -18.96 -35.47 -9.68
C LYS A 83 -19.44 -34.28 -10.53
N CYS A 84 -19.25 -33.04 -9.99
CA CYS A 84 -19.62 -31.85 -10.70
C CYS A 84 -18.69 -31.61 -11.89
N SER A 85 -19.25 -31.23 -13.05
CA SER A 85 -18.45 -30.79 -14.20
C SER A 85 -17.85 -29.41 -13.96
N TRP A 86 -16.66 -29.20 -14.52
CA TRP A 86 -15.99 -27.90 -14.48
C TRP A 86 -16.60 -26.93 -15.50
N LYS A 87 -16.79 -25.67 -15.07
CA LYS A 87 -17.14 -24.58 -15.99
C LYS A 87 -15.88 -24.12 -16.68
N TRP A 88 -15.77 -24.43 -17.97
CA TRP A 88 -14.60 -24.12 -18.77
C TRP A 88 -14.95 -23.09 -19.82
N GLU A 89 -14.24 -21.97 -19.86
CA GLU A 89 -14.44 -20.89 -20.81
C GLU A 89 -13.11 -20.54 -21.50
N LYS A 90 -13.18 -20.03 -22.73
CA LYS A 90 -11.99 -19.61 -23.49
C LYS A 90 -11.17 -18.53 -22.80
N SER A 91 -11.79 -17.70 -21.97
CA SER A 91 -11.12 -16.68 -21.16
C SER A 91 -10.06 -17.23 -20.21
N TRP A 92 -10.16 -18.50 -19.80
CA TRP A 92 -9.16 -19.17 -18.97
C TRP A 92 -7.79 -19.28 -19.64
N THR A 93 -7.74 -19.22 -20.98
CA THR A 93 -6.48 -19.21 -21.73
C THR A 93 -5.63 -17.99 -21.38
N PHE A 94 -6.25 -16.83 -21.20
CA PHE A 94 -5.53 -15.61 -20.81
C PHE A 94 -4.98 -15.71 -19.39
N LEU A 95 -5.76 -16.27 -18.46
CA LEU A 95 -5.27 -16.53 -17.10
C LEU A 95 -4.12 -17.53 -17.12
N GLY A 96 -4.22 -18.61 -17.92
CA GLY A 96 -3.15 -19.59 -18.11
C GLY A 96 -1.89 -18.94 -18.68
N GLY A 97 -2.01 -18.08 -19.69
CA GLY A 97 -0.90 -17.29 -20.23
C GLY A 97 -0.23 -16.39 -19.18
N TYR A 98 -1.04 -15.67 -18.38
CA TYR A 98 -0.52 -14.86 -17.30
C TYR A 98 0.27 -15.72 -16.28
N LEU A 99 -0.29 -16.82 -15.82
CA LEU A 99 0.36 -17.73 -14.86
C LEU A 99 1.64 -18.35 -15.42
N PHE A 100 1.66 -18.67 -16.72
CA PHE A 100 2.85 -19.14 -17.39
C PHE A 100 4.01 -18.13 -17.30
N PHE A 101 3.76 -16.85 -17.58
CA PHE A 101 4.76 -15.81 -17.47
C PHE A 101 5.18 -15.54 -16.01
N VAL A 102 4.25 -15.63 -15.05
CA VAL A 102 4.59 -15.54 -13.62
C VAL A 102 5.55 -16.66 -13.21
N LEU A 103 5.26 -17.89 -13.58
CA LEU A 103 6.12 -19.05 -13.30
C LEU A 103 7.48 -18.94 -14.00
N LEU A 104 7.48 -18.56 -15.28
CA LEU A 104 8.68 -18.39 -16.08
C LEU A 104 9.59 -17.32 -15.46
N SER A 105 9.05 -16.17 -15.09
CA SER A 105 9.78 -15.08 -14.43
C SER A 105 10.38 -15.56 -13.10
N THR A 106 9.63 -16.33 -12.31
CA THR A 106 10.10 -16.86 -11.03
C THR A 106 11.25 -17.86 -11.21
N VAL A 107 11.13 -18.74 -12.21
CA VAL A 107 12.17 -19.75 -12.53
C VAL A 107 13.45 -19.08 -13.04
N LEU A 108 13.34 -18.01 -13.81
CA LEU A 108 14.48 -17.27 -14.37
C LEU A 108 15.08 -16.26 -13.41
N SER A 109 14.41 -15.94 -12.28
CA SER A 109 14.90 -14.98 -11.30
C SER A 109 16.20 -15.44 -10.62
N GLU A 110 17.13 -14.54 -10.41
CA GLU A 110 18.32 -14.76 -9.57
C GLU A 110 17.94 -14.90 -8.09
N TYR A 111 16.89 -14.21 -7.64
CA TYR A 111 16.41 -14.16 -6.27
C TYR A 111 15.25 -15.12 -6.04
N LYS A 112 15.52 -16.44 -6.11
CA LYS A 112 14.49 -17.51 -6.07
C LYS A 112 13.53 -17.39 -4.88
N ASN A 113 14.07 -17.19 -3.68
CA ASN A 113 13.27 -17.13 -2.47
C ASN A 113 12.33 -15.92 -2.47
N ILE A 114 12.84 -14.74 -2.86
CA ILE A 114 12.07 -13.50 -2.95
C ILE A 114 10.99 -13.63 -4.03
N SER A 115 11.36 -14.14 -5.20
CA SER A 115 10.41 -14.31 -6.32
C SER A 115 9.30 -15.30 -5.99
N TRP A 116 9.55 -16.32 -5.16
CA TRP A 116 8.55 -17.30 -4.77
C TRP A 116 7.66 -16.81 -3.63
N ASN A 117 8.26 -16.26 -2.56
CA ASN A 117 7.55 -15.92 -1.32
C ASN A 117 7.15 -14.43 -1.21
N GLY A 118 7.77 -13.55 -1.98
CA GLY A 118 7.77 -12.10 -1.73
C GLY A 118 8.76 -11.71 -0.64
N ILE A 119 8.89 -10.44 -0.38
CA ILE A 119 9.68 -9.88 0.73
C ILE A 119 8.82 -9.74 1.99
N ALA A 120 9.46 -9.65 3.15
CA ALA A 120 8.78 -9.32 4.41
C ALA A 120 7.98 -8.01 4.25
N GLU A 121 6.85 -7.93 4.92
CA GLU A 121 5.84 -6.85 4.82
C GLU A 121 5.07 -6.79 3.49
N ASN A 122 5.57 -7.42 2.42
CA ASN A 122 4.90 -7.55 1.14
C ASN A 122 5.11 -8.95 0.56
N TYR A 123 4.27 -9.90 0.96
CA TYR A 123 4.36 -11.32 0.57
C TYR A 123 3.78 -11.60 -0.82
N GLU A 124 3.86 -10.67 -1.77
CA GLU A 124 3.31 -10.82 -3.13
C GLU A 124 4.31 -11.49 -4.10
N GLY A 125 4.82 -12.65 -3.73
CA GLY A 125 5.59 -13.51 -4.62
C GLY A 125 4.70 -14.40 -5.51
N CYS A 126 5.35 -15.27 -6.30
CA CYS A 126 4.68 -16.20 -7.21
C CYS A 126 3.57 -17.00 -6.53
N LEU A 127 3.82 -17.51 -5.31
CA LEU A 127 2.83 -18.27 -4.56
C LEU A 127 1.51 -17.48 -4.37
N MET A 128 1.59 -16.22 -3.98
CA MET A 128 0.38 -15.40 -3.79
C MET A 128 -0.33 -15.10 -5.09
N LEU A 129 0.40 -14.85 -6.17
CA LEU A 129 -0.20 -14.65 -7.50
C LEU A 129 -0.95 -15.90 -7.99
N LEU A 130 -0.39 -17.08 -7.75
CA LEU A 130 -1.07 -18.36 -8.04
C LEU A 130 -2.33 -18.52 -7.19
N LEU A 131 -2.29 -18.14 -5.90
CA LEU A 131 -3.44 -18.23 -5.00
C LEU A 131 -4.53 -17.21 -5.36
N TYR A 132 -4.18 -16.01 -5.85
CA TYR A 132 -5.16 -15.06 -6.37
C TYR A 132 -5.88 -15.61 -7.60
N ALA A 133 -5.14 -16.16 -8.55
CA ALA A 133 -5.71 -16.81 -9.72
C ALA A 133 -6.59 -18.02 -9.34
N PHE A 134 -6.14 -18.82 -8.37
CA PHE A 134 -6.90 -19.93 -7.83
C PHE A 134 -8.21 -19.47 -7.16
N THR A 135 -8.17 -18.38 -6.39
CA THR A 135 -9.37 -17.79 -5.77
C THR A 135 -10.37 -17.32 -6.83
N PHE A 136 -9.88 -16.68 -7.89
CA PHE A 136 -10.72 -16.28 -9.02
C PHE A 136 -11.36 -17.48 -9.70
N PHE A 137 -10.57 -18.53 -10.00
CA PHE A 137 -11.07 -19.79 -10.55
C PHE A 137 -12.12 -20.42 -9.62
N TYR A 138 -11.82 -20.51 -8.31
CA TYR A 138 -12.74 -21.03 -7.32
C TYR A 138 -14.07 -20.28 -7.34
N ALA A 139 -14.05 -18.97 -7.26
CA ALA A 139 -15.26 -18.15 -7.27
C ALA A 139 -16.13 -18.42 -8.51
N ALA A 140 -15.50 -18.51 -9.68
CA ALA A 140 -16.21 -18.83 -10.95
C ALA A 140 -16.83 -20.24 -10.95
N GLN A 141 -16.18 -21.21 -10.26
CA GLN A 141 -16.71 -22.58 -10.18
C GLN A 141 -17.85 -22.72 -9.15
N VAL A 142 -17.83 -21.94 -8.05
CA VAL A 142 -18.74 -22.18 -6.93
C VAL A 142 -19.89 -21.19 -6.83
N VAL A 143 -19.76 -19.97 -7.35
CA VAL A 143 -20.84 -18.97 -7.30
C VAL A 143 -21.79 -19.24 -8.48
N GLU A 144 -22.97 -19.77 -8.14
CA GLU A 144 -23.92 -20.25 -9.16
C GLU A 144 -25.17 -19.38 -9.26
N ARG A 145 -25.61 -18.79 -8.13
CA ARG A 145 -26.87 -18.09 -8.02
C ARG A 145 -26.69 -16.60 -7.78
N GLU A 146 -27.64 -15.83 -8.22
CA GLU A 146 -27.66 -14.39 -7.97
C GLU A 146 -27.73 -14.06 -6.47
N GLN A 147 -28.44 -14.84 -5.69
CA GLN A 147 -28.49 -14.72 -4.24
C GLN A 147 -27.08 -14.86 -3.59
N GLU A 148 -26.28 -15.79 -4.09
CA GLU A 148 -24.91 -16.03 -3.61
C GLU A 148 -24.01 -14.84 -3.90
N ARG A 149 -24.12 -14.24 -5.11
CA ARG A 149 -23.43 -13.00 -5.47
C ARG A 149 -23.86 -11.84 -4.57
N THR A 150 -25.17 -11.73 -4.32
CA THR A 150 -25.72 -10.68 -3.45
C THR A 150 -25.20 -10.83 -2.01
N ILE A 151 -25.07 -12.07 -1.50
CA ILE A 151 -24.47 -12.33 -0.17
C ILE A 151 -23.01 -11.86 -0.15
N LEU A 152 -22.21 -12.21 -1.14
CA LEU A 152 -20.80 -11.81 -1.21
C LEU A 152 -20.65 -10.28 -1.31
N PHE A 153 -21.49 -9.63 -2.11
CA PHE A 153 -21.51 -8.17 -2.21
C PHE A 153 -21.93 -7.51 -0.90
N ALA A 154 -22.93 -8.06 -0.22
CA ALA A 154 -23.34 -7.56 1.09
C ALA A 154 -22.24 -7.72 2.16
N VAL A 155 -21.52 -8.84 2.15
CA VAL A 155 -20.37 -9.05 3.04
C VAL A 155 -19.26 -8.04 2.77
N LEU A 156 -18.93 -7.79 1.50
CA LEU A 156 -17.94 -6.79 1.12
C LEU A 156 -18.37 -5.38 1.57
N ALA A 157 -19.66 -5.02 1.39
CA ALA A 157 -20.19 -3.74 1.85
C ALA A 157 -20.12 -3.62 3.39
N VAL A 158 -20.50 -4.65 4.14
CA VAL A 158 -20.36 -4.63 5.61
C VAL A 158 -18.90 -4.45 6.03
N GLY A 159 -17.96 -5.14 5.39
CA GLY A 159 -16.52 -4.94 5.62
C GLY A 159 -16.09 -3.50 5.31
N ALA A 160 -16.64 -2.91 4.24
CA ALA A 160 -16.36 -1.53 3.85
C ALA A 160 -16.92 -0.49 4.82
N ILE A 161 -18.08 -0.75 5.45
CA ILE A 161 -18.58 0.10 6.53
C ILE A 161 -17.58 0.14 7.69
N VAL A 162 -17.05 -1.01 8.11
CA VAL A 162 -16.03 -1.07 9.18
C VAL A 162 -14.78 -0.31 8.78
N GLN A 163 -14.30 -0.50 7.56
CA GLN A 163 -13.15 0.25 7.02
C GLN A 163 -13.42 1.75 6.98
N ALA A 164 -14.62 2.18 6.57
CA ALA A 164 -15.00 3.59 6.55
C ALA A 164 -15.04 4.22 7.95
N VAL A 165 -15.55 3.49 8.95
CA VAL A 165 -15.55 3.94 10.36
C VAL A 165 -14.12 4.16 10.85
N ILE A 166 -13.21 3.22 10.59
CA ILE A 166 -11.78 3.37 10.91
C ILE A 166 -11.20 4.59 10.17
N GLY A 167 -11.46 4.71 8.86
CA GLY A 167 -10.96 5.82 8.06
C GLY A 167 -11.46 7.19 8.52
N ILE A 168 -12.72 7.30 8.93
CA ILE A 168 -13.28 8.53 9.50
C ILE A 168 -12.59 8.88 10.83
N SER A 169 -12.30 7.89 11.69
CA SER A 169 -11.57 8.12 12.94
C SER A 169 -10.17 8.68 12.67
N GLN A 170 -9.50 8.16 11.65
CA GLN A 170 -8.19 8.64 11.21
C GLN A 170 -8.27 10.07 10.65
N LEU A 171 -9.28 10.38 9.83
CA LEU A 171 -9.52 11.73 9.33
C LEU A 171 -9.77 12.73 10.47
N ALA A 172 -10.47 12.31 11.52
CA ALA A 172 -10.72 13.10 12.72
C ALA A 172 -9.48 13.19 13.65
N ARG A 173 -8.31 12.70 13.25
CA ARG A 173 -7.07 12.65 14.04
C ARG A 173 -7.21 11.84 15.34
N ARG A 174 -8.12 10.89 15.38
CA ARG A 174 -8.36 9.94 16.46
C ARG A 174 -8.26 8.53 15.91
N ASP A 175 -7.04 8.14 15.54
CA ASP A 175 -6.82 6.84 14.92
C ASP A 175 -7.30 5.70 15.81
N PHE A 176 -8.22 4.88 15.26
CA PHE A 176 -8.76 3.71 15.95
C PHE A 176 -7.64 2.77 16.43
N TRP A 177 -6.58 2.60 15.61
CA TRP A 177 -5.47 1.71 15.94
C TRP A 177 -4.63 2.20 17.11
N GLY A 178 -4.59 3.52 17.38
CA GLY A 178 -3.96 4.13 18.56
C GLY A 178 -4.82 4.06 19.83
N SER A 179 -6.08 3.62 19.74
CA SER A 179 -6.94 3.45 20.90
C SER A 179 -6.59 2.20 21.72
N SER A 180 -7.06 2.12 22.96
CA SER A 180 -6.86 0.94 23.83
C SER A 180 -7.41 -0.34 23.19
N VAL A 181 -8.55 -0.25 22.50
CA VAL A 181 -9.16 -1.38 21.79
C VAL A 181 -8.31 -1.77 20.58
N GLY A 182 -7.89 -0.80 19.76
CA GLY A 182 -7.02 -1.05 18.61
C GLY A 182 -5.69 -1.67 19.02
N ASN A 183 -5.03 -1.11 20.03
CA ASN A 183 -3.78 -1.66 20.57
C ASN A 183 -3.94 -3.10 21.09
N ALA A 184 -5.05 -3.41 21.78
CA ALA A 184 -5.34 -4.77 22.24
C ALA A 184 -5.54 -5.77 21.10
N LEU A 185 -6.10 -5.33 19.96
CA LEU A 185 -6.23 -6.16 18.75
C LEU A 185 -4.87 -6.39 18.05
N ILE A 186 -4.00 -5.37 18.05
CA ILE A 186 -2.67 -5.46 17.44
C ILE A 186 -1.73 -6.33 18.26
N ALA A 187 -1.67 -6.12 19.58
CA ALA A 187 -0.76 -6.84 20.48
C ALA A 187 -1.41 -7.10 21.85
N PRO A 188 -2.21 -8.16 22.00
CA PRO A 188 -3.02 -8.39 23.19
C PRO A 188 -2.22 -8.64 24.48
N VAL A 189 -0.92 -8.91 24.38
CA VAL A 189 -0.09 -9.32 25.53
C VAL A 189 0.79 -8.17 26.09
N ARG A 190 0.82 -7.01 25.48
CA ARG A 190 1.74 -5.92 25.87
C ARG A 190 1.03 -4.58 25.87
N ASN A 191 1.26 -3.78 26.91
CA ASN A 191 0.89 -2.36 26.99
C ASN A 191 1.78 -1.52 26.03
N LEU A 192 1.70 -1.81 24.74
CA LEU A 192 2.38 -1.06 23.69
C LEU A 192 1.38 -0.11 23.07
N SER A 193 1.80 1.13 22.85
CA SER A 193 1.03 2.11 22.09
C SER A 193 1.61 2.19 20.68
N PHE A 194 0.79 1.95 19.66
CA PHE A 194 1.19 2.03 18.27
C PHE A 194 0.59 3.27 17.61
N GLN A 195 1.43 4.01 16.90
CA GLN A 195 1.02 5.08 16.00
C GLN A 195 1.58 4.74 14.61
N PHE A 196 0.71 4.41 13.67
CA PHE A 196 1.13 4.00 12.32
C PHE A 196 1.35 5.18 11.37
N ALA A 197 0.80 6.33 11.65
CA ALA A 197 0.92 7.48 10.76
C ALA A 197 1.24 8.74 11.55
N ASP A 198 2.44 9.23 11.35
CA ASP A 198 2.84 10.58 11.71
C ASP A 198 2.60 11.57 10.53
N SER A 199 1.92 11.12 9.48
CA SER A 199 1.65 11.96 8.32
C SER A 199 0.50 12.92 8.61
N THR A 200 0.84 14.17 8.85
CA THR A 200 -0.10 15.27 8.99
C THR A 200 -0.90 15.54 7.70
N GLU A 201 -0.42 15.08 6.54
CA GLU A 201 -0.99 15.39 5.24
C GLU A 201 -2.09 14.42 4.79
N ASN A 202 -1.90 13.09 4.94
CA ASN A 202 -2.82 12.07 4.42
C ASN A 202 -3.08 10.97 5.47
N PRO A 203 -3.95 11.23 6.44
CA PRO A 203 -4.08 10.35 7.60
C PRO A 203 -4.85 9.06 7.34
N VAL A 204 -5.60 8.94 6.23
CA VAL A 204 -6.53 7.82 6.02
C VAL A 204 -5.86 6.66 5.30
N TYR A 205 -5.57 5.61 6.03
CA TYR A 205 -5.10 4.31 5.51
C TYR A 205 -6.02 3.15 5.91
N MET A 206 -7.07 3.42 6.72
CA MET A 206 -8.03 2.43 7.22
C MET A 206 -7.35 1.29 8.00
N ALA A 207 -7.66 0.03 7.67
CA ALA A 207 -6.89 -1.13 8.10
C ALA A 207 -5.93 -1.64 7.01
N LEU A 208 -5.54 -0.84 6.01
CA LEU A 208 -4.90 -1.32 4.78
C LEU A 208 -3.43 -0.87 4.62
N TYR A 209 -2.78 -0.47 5.70
CA TYR A 209 -1.35 -0.11 5.77
C TYR A 209 -0.99 1.20 5.07
N ASN A 210 -1.49 1.45 3.84
CA ASN A 210 -1.06 2.56 3.02
C ASN A 210 -2.28 3.31 2.45
N PRO A 211 -2.30 4.65 2.43
CA PRO A 211 -3.38 5.44 1.84
C PRO A 211 -3.73 5.06 0.39
N ASN A 212 -2.74 4.67 -0.43
CA ASN A 212 -3.01 4.24 -1.80
C ASN A 212 -3.78 2.91 -1.85
N TYR A 213 -3.48 1.96 -0.96
CA TYR A 213 -4.24 0.71 -0.88
C TYR A 213 -5.68 0.95 -0.40
N ALA A 214 -5.85 1.87 0.57
CA ALA A 214 -7.18 2.30 0.99
C ALA A 214 -7.98 2.91 -0.18
N ALA A 215 -7.35 3.76 -0.98
CA ALA A 215 -7.98 4.35 -2.15
C ALA A 215 -8.38 3.31 -3.21
N VAL A 216 -7.52 2.33 -3.50
CA VAL A 216 -7.83 1.22 -4.43
C VAL A 216 -9.01 0.40 -3.91
N PHE A 217 -9.01 0.05 -2.61
CA PHE A 217 -10.12 -0.67 -1.99
C PHE A 217 -11.44 0.10 -2.12
N ILE A 218 -11.45 1.39 -1.79
CA ILE A 218 -12.64 2.24 -1.90
C ILE A 218 -13.17 2.24 -3.34
N VAL A 219 -12.31 2.46 -4.32
CA VAL A 219 -12.70 2.53 -5.73
C VAL A 219 -13.26 1.21 -6.23
N LEU A 220 -12.77 0.06 -5.75
CA LEU A 220 -13.30 -1.26 -6.09
C LEU A 220 -14.66 -1.53 -5.43
N VAL A 221 -14.87 -1.05 -4.21
CA VAL A 221 -16.10 -1.31 -3.44
C VAL A 221 -17.24 -0.37 -3.81
N LEU A 222 -16.97 0.87 -4.16
CA LEU A 222 -17.99 1.86 -4.51
C LEU A 222 -19.02 1.37 -5.55
N PRO A 223 -18.63 0.75 -6.68
CA PRO A 223 -19.61 0.21 -7.64
C PRO A 223 -20.53 -0.85 -7.03
N VAL A 224 -20.01 -1.66 -6.10
CA VAL A 224 -20.80 -2.69 -5.39
C VAL A 224 -21.82 -2.03 -4.48
N CYS A 225 -21.43 -1.02 -3.71
CA CYS A 225 -22.34 -0.25 -2.85
C CYS A 225 -23.43 0.46 -3.68
N PHE A 226 -23.08 1.03 -4.82
CA PHE A 226 -24.06 1.59 -5.76
C PHE A 226 -25.04 0.54 -6.29
N TYR A 227 -24.54 -0.61 -6.70
CA TYR A 227 -25.38 -1.72 -7.15
C TYR A 227 -26.37 -2.14 -6.05
N LEU A 228 -25.90 -2.33 -4.82
CA LEU A 228 -26.75 -2.69 -3.69
C LEU A 228 -27.77 -1.59 -3.36
N ALA A 229 -27.37 -0.32 -3.35
CA ALA A 229 -28.27 0.81 -3.11
C ALA A 229 -29.45 0.87 -4.10
N VAL A 230 -29.21 0.53 -5.37
CA VAL A 230 -30.25 0.48 -6.39
C VAL A 230 -31.09 -0.79 -6.26
N SER A 231 -30.49 -1.93 -5.90
CA SER A 231 -31.16 -3.23 -5.84
C SER A 231 -32.10 -3.38 -4.65
N VAL A 232 -31.82 -2.70 -3.52
CA VAL A 232 -32.67 -2.80 -2.32
C VAL A 232 -33.95 -2.02 -2.48
N LYS A 233 -35.07 -2.56 -1.92
CA LYS A 233 -36.41 -1.95 -2.02
C LYS A 233 -36.75 -1.03 -0.84
N LYS A 234 -36.23 -1.34 0.36
CA LYS A 234 -36.58 -0.61 1.58
C LYS A 234 -35.83 0.74 1.65
N LYS A 235 -36.53 1.82 1.95
CA LYS A 235 -35.96 3.18 2.04
C LYS A 235 -34.80 3.29 3.02
N TRP A 236 -34.90 2.65 4.20
CA TRP A 236 -33.84 2.68 5.20
C TRP A 236 -32.55 1.99 4.70
N GLN A 237 -32.66 0.89 3.95
CA GLN A 237 -31.49 0.23 3.34
C GLN A 237 -30.81 1.13 2.31
N LYS A 238 -31.61 1.85 1.50
CA LYS A 238 -31.05 2.84 0.56
C LYS A 238 -30.31 3.96 1.30
N ALA A 239 -30.85 4.43 2.43
CA ALA A 239 -30.20 5.43 3.26
C ALA A 239 -28.88 4.93 3.86
N VAL A 240 -28.82 3.67 4.31
CA VAL A 240 -27.57 3.05 4.80
C VAL A 240 -26.50 3.01 3.70
N PHE A 241 -26.81 2.50 2.52
CA PHE A 241 -25.85 2.47 1.41
C PHE A 241 -25.46 3.87 0.92
N ALA A 242 -26.36 4.83 0.93
CA ALA A 242 -26.04 6.21 0.60
C ALA A 242 -25.06 6.82 1.62
N GLY A 243 -25.29 6.57 2.91
CA GLY A 243 -24.37 6.97 3.98
C GLY A 243 -23.00 6.29 3.85
N GLU A 244 -22.96 5.01 3.53
CA GLU A 244 -21.74 4.25 3.28
C GLU A 244 -20.95 4.83 2.10
N ILE A 245 -21.62 5.07 0.96
CA ILE A 245 -20.99 5.69 -0.23
C ILE A 245 -20.39 7.04 0.14
N LEU A 246 -21.15 7.88 0.86
CA LEU A 246 -20.65 9.19 1.30
C LEU A 246 -19.43 9.05 2.22
N ALA A 247 -19.46 8.14 3.20
CA ALA A 247 -18.36 7.88 4.11
C ALA A 247 -17.10 7.41 3.36
N LEU A 248 -17.25 6.50 2.39
CA LEU A 248 -16.15 6.03 1.54
C LEU A 248 -15.57 7.15 0.67
N LEU A 249 -16.40 8.04 0.12
CA LEU A 249 -15.92 9.20 -0.65
C LEU A 249 -15.15 10.19 0.23
N VAL A 250 -15.61 10.43 1.45
CA VAL A 250 -14.90 11.26 2.44
C VAL A 250 -13.56 10.62 2.81
N CYS A 251 -13.53 9.30 3.02
CA CYS A 251 -12.28 8.57 3.27
C CYS A 251 -11.34 8.63 2.06
N LEU A 252 -11.85 8.48 0.83
CA LEU A 252 -11.04 8.61 -0.39
C LEU A 252 -10.37 9.97 -0.48
N TRP A 253 -11.09 11.03 -0.17
CA TRP A 253 -10.52 12.38 -0.07
C TRP A 253 -9.39 12.41 0.97
N GLY A 254 -9.62 11.84 2.16
CA GLY A 254 -8.65 11.78 3.26
C GLY A 254 -7.40 10.93 2.97
N THR A 255 -7.44 10.03 1.98
CA THR A 255 -6.24 9.28 1.55
C THR A 255 -5.25 10.16 0.79
N GLY A 256 -5.67 11.27 0.19
CA GLY A 256 -4.86 12.08 -0.71
C GLY A 256 -4.38 11.34 -1.97
N SER A 257 -4.89 10.15 -2.26
CA SER A 257 -4.46 9.33 -3.40
C SER A 257 -4.97 9.88 -4.71
N ARG A 258 -4.07 10.43 -5.52
CA ARG A 258 -4.35 10.95 -6.87
C ARG A 258 -4.87 9.85 -7.79
N ALA A 259 -4.22 8.69 -7.76
CA ALA A 259 -4.61 7.54 -8.56
C ALA A 259 -6.04 7.08 -8.25
N GLY A 260 -6.41 7.04 -6.95
CA GLY A 260 -7.78 6.70 -6.52
C GLY A 260 -8.81 7.68 -7.06
N MET A 261 -8.56 8.98 -6.97
CA MET A 261 -9.47 10.03 -7.47
C MET A 261 -9.65 9.97 -9.00
N ILE A 262 -8.54 9.79 -9.74
CA ILE A 262 -8.59 9.65 -11.20
C ILE A 262 -9.37 8.39 -11.58
N THR A 263 -9.12 7.26 -10.93
CA THR A 263 -9.81 6.01 -11.21
C THR A 263 -11.32 6.12 -10.92
N LEU A 264 -11.71 6.78 -9.82
CA LEU A 264 -13.11 7.05 -9.54
C LEU A 264 -13.78 7.88 -10.65
N ALA A 265 -13.09 8.94 -11.13
CA ALA A 265 -13.58 9.75 -12.22
C ALA A 265 -13.76 8.93 -13.51
N VAL A 266 -12.79 8.07 -13.87
CA VAL A 266 -12.87 7.16 -15.03
C VAL A 266 -14.05 6.20 -14.90
N LEU A 267 -14.23 5.57 -13.73
CA LEU A 267 -15.36 4.65 -13.48
C LEU A 267 -16.71 5.36 -13.55
N GLY A 268 -16.82 6.55 -12.95
CA GLY A 268 -18.06 7.36 -13.01
C GLY A 268 -18.46 7.67 -14.46
N CYS A 269 -17.49 8.00 -15.28
CA CYS A 269 -17.74 8.29 -16.70
C CYS A 269 -18.06 7.04 -17.52
N GLY A 270 -17.36 5.94 -17.25
CA GLY A 270 -17.69 4.65 -17.84
C GLY A 270 -19.14 4.25 -17.54
N ALA A 271 -19.59 4.45 -16.31
CA ALA A 271 -20.98 4.17 -15.90
C ALA A 271 -22.00 5.05 -16.61
N ILE A 272 -21.70 6.34 -16.84
CA ILE A 272 -22.57 7.27 -17.55
C ILE A 272 -22.61 6.93 -19.05
N LEU A 273 -21.45 6.68 -19.66
CA LEU A 273 -21.32 6.37 -21.08
C LEU A 273 -21.92 5.02 -21.47
N GLY A 274 -21.90 4.04 -20.54
CA GLY A 274 -22.45 2.71 -20.72
C GLY A 274 -23.99 2.64 -20.75
N ARG A 275 -24.71 3.69 -20.30
CA ARG A 275 -26.19 3.66 -20.28
C ARG A 275 -26.78 3.67 -21.69
N PRO A 276 -27.63 2.68 -22.04
CA PRO A 276 -28.36 2.69 -23.30
C PRO A 276 -29.34 3.88 -23.34
N GLY A 277 -29.41 4.58 -24.48
CA GLY A 277 -30.33 5.72 -24.69
C GLY A 277 -29.67 7.13 -24.69
N TYR A 278 -28.44 7.28 -24.29
CA TYR A 278 -27.74 8.58 -24.18
C TYR A 278 -26.98 9.03 -25.45
N LYS A 279 -27.32 8.47 -26.67
CA LYS A 279 -26.51 8.66 -27.88
C LYS A 279 -26.18 10.12 -28.26
N LYS A 280 -27.10 11.07 -28.10
CA LYS A 280 -26.85 12.49 -28.45
C LYS A 280 -26.14 13.30 -27.36
N LYS A 281 -26.22 12.90 -26.07
CA LYS A 281 -25.55 13.59 -24.95
C LYS A 281 -24.18 13.02 -24.63
N LYS A 282 -23.79 11.89 -25.23
CA LYS A 282 -22.50 11.21 -25.01
C LYS A 282 -21.29 12.12 -25.25
N TYR A 283 -21.29 12.85 -26.35
CA TYR A 283 -20.17 13.71 -26.72
C TYR A 283 -19.99 14.89 -25.73
N GLY A 284 -21.09 15.50 -25.29
CA GLY A 284 -21.04 16.55 -24.28
C GLY A 284 -20.49 16.03 -22.94
N LEU A 285 -20.91 14.84 -22.52
CA LEU A 285 -20.42 14.21 -21.29
C LEU A 285 -18.93 13.79 -21.41
N ILE A 286 -18.49 13.29 -22.57
CA ILE A 286 -17.07 13.00 -22.83
C ILE A 286 -16.24 14.28 -22.74
N ILE A 287 -16.70 15.38 -23.34
CA ILE A 287 -16.02 16.68 -23.30
C ILE A 287 -15.91 17.18 -21.85
N VAL A 288 -17.01 17.17 -21.09
CA VAL A 288 -17.02 17.56 -19.66
C VAL A 288 -16.05 16.69 -18.87
N PHE A 289 -16.01 15.41 -19.15
CA PHE A 289 -15.06 14.48 -18.52
C PHE A 289 -13.61 14.77 -18.85
N VAL A 290 -13.29 14.97 -20.12
CA VAL A 290 -11.93 15.33 -20.55
C VAL A 290 -11.51 16.65 -19.88
N ILE A 291 -12.43 17.63 -19.76
CA ILE A 291 -12.19 18.89 -19.06
C ILE A 291 -11.92 18.64 -17.56
N ILE A 292 -12.73 17.79 -16.90
CA ILE A 292 -12.53 17.43 -15.49
C ILE A 292 -11.20 16.72 -15.31
N LEU A 293 -10.85 15.73 -16.16
CA LEU A 293 -9.55 15.06 -16.12
C LEU A 293 -8.38 16.03 -16.39
N ALA A 294 -8.52 16.92 -17.36
CA ALA A 294 -7.52 17.95 -17.64
C ALA A 294 -7.40 18.92 -16.44
N GLY A 295 -8.51 19.34 -15.85
CA GLY A 295 -8.53 20.19 -14.65
C GLY A 295 -7.88 19.51 -13.44
N ILE A 296 -8.21 18.22 -13.21
CA ILE A 296 -7.56 17.40 -12.18
C ILE A 296 -6.08 17.24 -12.49
N GLY A 297 -5.71 16.95 -13.74
CA GLY A 297 -4.32 16.86 -14.19
C GLY A 297 -3.52 18.14 -13.96
N ILE A 298 -4.09 19.29 -14.35
CA ILE A 298 -3.48 20.62 -14.11
C ILE A 298 -3.36 20.90 -12.60
N TRP A 299 -4.42 20.61 -11.82
CA TRP A 299 -4.40 20.78 -10.38
C TRP A 299 -3.36 19.87 -9.70
N LEU A 300 -3.22 18.64 -10.15
CA LEU A 300 -2.22 17.69 -9.67
C LEU A 300 -0.79 18.16 -10.00
N VAL A 301 -0.55 18.63 -11.22
CA VAL A 301 0.75 19.16 -11.64
C VAL A 301 1.07 20.45 -10.89
N GLN A 302 0.14 21.38 -10.78
CA GLN A 302 0.35 22.62 -10.03
C GLN A 302 0.46 22.38 -8.51
N GLY A 303 -0.28 21.43 -7.97
CA GLY A 303 -0.20 21.03 -6.56
C GLY A 303 1.16 20.43 -6.22
N ASP A 304 1.76 19.65 -7.11
CA ASP A 304 3.09 19.05 -6.93
C ASP A 304 4.21 20.08 -6.99
N VAL A 305 4.12 21.01 -7.93
CA VAL A 305 5.10 22.11 -8.07
C VAL A 305 5.07 23.02 -6.83
N ARG A 306 3.92 23.16 -6.16
CA ARG A 306 3.81 23.98 -4.94
C ARG A 306 4.14 23.26 -3.64
N LYS A 307 3.93 21.92 -3.55
CA LYS A 307 4.03 21.16 -2.29
C LYS A 307 5.28 20.31 -2.14
N THR A 308 6.00 19.99 -3.20
CA THR A 308 7.27 19.24 -3.13
C THR A 308 8.36 19.86 -3.99
N PRO A 309 8.70 21.16 -3.82
CA PRO A 309 9.75 21.79 -4.62
C PRO A 309 11.14 21.17 -4.38
N TYR A 310 11.34 20.37 -3.34
CA TYR A 310 12.66 19.94 -2.86
C TYR A 310 12.78 18.41 -2.80
N ARG A 311 12.34 17.71 -3.86
CA ARG A 311 12.48 16.26 -3.93
C ARG A 311 13.93 15.88 -4.24
N LEU A 312 14.50 15.02 -3.42
CA LEU A 312 15.79 14.41 -3.70
C LEU A 312 15.72 13.65 -5.05
N GLN A 313 16.64 13.96 -5.94
CA GLN A 313 16.76 13.33 -7.26
C GLN A 313 17.97 12.42 -7.33
N ASP A 314 19.10 12.88 -6.79
CA ASP A 314 20.37 12.15 -6.88
C ASP A 314 21.31 12.57 -5.73
N ILE A 315 22.19 11.63 -5.35
CA ILE A 315 23.31 11.87 -4.45
C ILE A 315 24.55 11.32 -5.11
N GLN A 316 25.53 12.20 -5.34
CA GLN A 316 26.82 11.80 -5.88
C GLN A 316 27.92 12.04 -4.84
N THR A 317 28.88 11.15 -4.80
CA THR A 317 30.07 11.32 -3.96
C THR A 317 31.15 12.05 -4.72
N SER A 318 31.87 12.94 -4.04
CA SER A 318 32.99 13.70 -4.58
C SER A 318 34.23 13.58 -3.67
N ASP A 319 35.38 14.07 -4.14
CA ASP A 319 36.65 13.95 -3.39
C ASP A 319 36.59 14.59 -1.98
N ASN A 320 35.81 15.63 -1.80
CA ASN A 320 35.73 16.37 -0.53
C ASN A 320 34.38 16.31 0.16
N GLY A 321 33.41 15.54 -0.33
CA GLY A 321 32.08 15.49 0.26
C GLY A 321 31.04 14.79 -0.61
N ILE A 322 29.80 15.19 -0.44
CA ILE A 322 28.65 14.67 -1.16
C ILE A 322 27.92 15.79 -1.91
N GLU A 323 27.53 15.54 -3.15
CA GLU A 323 26.68 16.42 -3.95
C GLU A 323 25.25 15.93 -3.89
N ILE A 324 24.33 16.77 -3.46
CA ILE A 324 22.90 16.48 -3.35
C ILE A 324 22.17 17.26 -4.44
N THR A 325 21.52 16.56 -5.34
CA THR A 325 20.69 17.14 -6.38
C THR A 325 19.22 17.03 -5.99
N THR A 326 18.55 18.18 -5.94
CA THR A 326 17.09 18.26 -5.73
C THR A 326 16.42 18.76 -7.01
N SER A 327 15.09 18.68 -7.05
CA SER A 327 14.31 19.23 -8.18
C SER A 327 14.48 20.75 -8.39
N THR A 328 15.09 21.47 -7.45
CA THR A 328 15.20 22.94 -7.46
C THR A 328 16.61 23.48 -7.36
N GLY A 329 17.60 22.62 -7.33
CA GLY A 329 19.02 23.02 -7.31
C GLY A 329 19.92 21.96 -6.70
N LYS A 330 21.21 22.25 -6.70
CA LYS A 330 22.24 21.37 -6.16
C LYS A 330 22.94 22.02 -4.97
N CYS A 331 23.36 21.19 -4.02
CA CYS A 331 24.28 21.63 -2.97
C CYS A 331 25.39 20.60 -2.78
N VAL A 332 26.56 21.08 -2.39
CA VAL A 332 27.72 20.24 -2.06
C VAL A 332 28.00 20.39 -0.57
N VAL A 333 27.96 19.26 0.12
CA VAL A 333 28.27 19.15 1.54
C VAL A 333 29.67 18.61 1.68
N ASN A 334 30.59 19.44 2.12
CA ASN A 334 32.00 19.10 2.34
C ASN A 334 32.26 18.92 3.84
N ALA A 335 33.12 17.97 4.19
CA ALA A 335 33.56 17.76 5.55
C ALA A 335 35.09 17.85 5.65
N LYS A 336 35.57 18.39 6.79
CA LYS A 336 36.99 18.40 7.16
C LYS A 336 37.15 17.93 8.60
N THR A 337 38.14 17.15 8.86
CA THR A 337 38.50 16.72 10.23
C THR A 337 38.85 17.92 11.09
N TYR A 338 38.39 17.98 12.32
CA TYR A 338 38.67 18.98 13.30
C TYR A 338 39.01 18.34 14.66
N GLY A 339 40.25 18.44 15.10
CA GLY A 339 40.72 17.74 16.29
C GLY A 339 40.84 16.22 16.04
N LYS A 340 40.76 15.40 17.10
CA LYS A 340 40.88 13.95 17.02
C LYS A 340 39.61 13.25 16.60
N ASP A 341 38.44 13.71 17.09
CA ASP A 341 37.16 13.03 16.92
C ASP A 341 36.06 13.92 16.29
N GLY A 342 36.40 15.18 15.98
CA GLY A 342 35.45 16.13 15.39
C GLY A 342 35.56 16.29 13.89
N ALA A 343 34.48 16.75 13.29
CA ALA A 343 34.43 17.14 11.88
C ALA A 343 33.67 18.47 11.71
N LEU A 344 34.10 19.28 10.74
CA LEU A 344 33.43 20.51 10.36
C LEU A 344 32.76 20.32 8.99
N LEU A 345 31.49 20.67 8.90
CA LEU A 345 30.71 20.63 7.68
C LEU A 345 30.62 22.01 7.04
N PHE A 346 30.78 22.05 5.72
CA PHE A 346 30.64 23.26 4.91
C PHE A 346 29.69 22.95 3.75
N VAL A 347 28.64 23.73 3.63
CA VAL A 347 27.67 23.55 2.55
C VAL A 347 27.81 24.70 1.54
N LYS A 348 27.86 24.33 0.28
CA LYS A 348 27.91 25.29 -0.86
C LYS A 348 26.78 25.00 -1.82
N ASP A 349 26.27 26.03 -2.47
CA ASP A 349 25.32 25.86 -3.56
C ASP A 349 26.03 25.54 -4.89
N GLU A 350 25.26 25.38 -5.96
CA GLU A 350 25.75 25.12 -7.32
C GLU A 350 26.66 26.21 -7.87
N LYS A 351 26.61 27.42 -7.30
CA LYS A 351 27.47 28.55 -7.67
C LYS A 351 28.75 28.63 -6.83
N GLY A 352 28.89 27.74 -5.84
CA GLY A 352 30.02 27.74 -4.93
C GLY A 352 29.86 28.71 -3.74
N GLU A 353 28.69 29.36 -3.60
CA GLU A 353 28.40 30.24 -2.45
C GLU A 353 28.12 29.40 -1.20
N LYS A 354 28.63 29.88 -0.05
CA LYS A 354 28.39 29.19 1.22
C LYS A 354 26.93 29.35 1.64
N LEU A 355 26.25 28.23 1.95
CA LEU A 355 24.93 28.23 2.53
C LEU A 355 25.02 28.26 4.07
N SER A 356 24.13 29.03 4.70
CA SER A 356 24.00 29.10 6.14
C SER A 356 23.49 27.78 6.70
N VAL A 357 24.15 27.27 7.74
CA VAL A 357 23.76 26.08 8.47
C VAL A 357 23.47 26.42 9.92
N LYS A 358 22.45 25.77 10.50
CA LYS A 358 22.07 25.91 11.91
C LYS A 358 22.09 24.55 12.59
N THR A 359 22.54 24.51 13.83
CA THR A 359 22.42 23.30 14.64
C THR A 359 21.01 23.24 15.23
N GLU A 360 20.32 22.13 15.06
CA GLU A 360 19.01 21.86 15.63
C GLU A 360 19.18 21.46 17.12
N GLU A 361 18.52 22.18 18.03
CA GLU A 361 18.73 22.02 19.47
C GLU A 361 18.32 20.64 19.99
N GLU A 362 17.29 20.01 19.38
CA GLU A 362 16.77 18.72 19.83
C GLU A 362 17.65 17.53 19.40
N THR A 363 18.25 17.59 18.22
CA THR A 363 18.98 16.46 17.63
C THR A 363 20.49 16.67 17.58
N GLY A 364 20.96 17.90 17.77
CA GLY A 364 22.38 18.29 17.59
C GLY A 364 22.84 18.30 16.12
N ARG A 365 21.96 18.03 15.18
CA ARG A 365 22.27 17.90 13.75
C ARG A 365 22.34 19.26 13.06
N LEU A 366 23.15 19.35 12.01
CA LEU A 366 23.25 20.54 11.19
C LEU A 366 22.14 20.53 10.12
N VAL A 367 21.36 21.60 10.06
CA VAL A 367 20.30 21.81 9.08
C VAL A 367 20.67 23.01 8.22
N ILE A 368 20.43 22.90 6.92
CA ILE A 368 20.65 24.01 5.97
C ILE A 368 19.45 24.96 6.06
N GLU A 369 19.70 26.25 6.29
CA GLU A 369 18.64 27.26 6.41
C GLU A 369 17.91 27.53 5.08
N ASP A 370 18.55 27.23 3.93
CA ASP A 370 17.93 27.37 2.61
C ASP A 370 16.73 26.42 2.46
N LYS A 371 15.58 26.99 2.09
CA LYS A 371 14.31 26.24 1.90
C LYS A 371 14.44 25.08 0.93
N ARG A 372 15.34 25.14 -0.05
CA ARG A 372 15.60 24.09 -1.04
C ARG A 372 16.13 22.81 -0.40
N PHE A 373 16.83 22.92 0.73
CA PHE A 373 17.55 21.82 1.37
C PHE A 373 17.13 21.58 2.83
N LYS A 374 16.12 22.28 3.34
CA LYS A 374 15.66 22.21 4.74
C LYS A 374 15.22 20.80 5.19
N ARG A 375 14.99 19.88 4.28
CA ARG A 375 14.61 18.48 4.57
C ARG A 375 15.80 17.57 4.87
N PHE A 376 17.00 18.09 4.69
CA PHE A 376 18.22 17.35 4.96
C PHE A 376 18.83 17.87 6.25
N SER A 377 19.21 16.97 7.14
CA SER A 377 20.06 17.26 8.26
C SER A 377 21.32 16.39 8.20
N PHE A 378 22.38 16.89 8.77
CA PHE A 378 23.70 16.29 8.64
C PHE A 378 24.36 16.16 9.98
N ASP A 379 25.16 15.12 10.10
CA ASP A 379 26.14 14.95 11.15
C ASP A 379 27.49 14.59 10.53
N ALA A 380 28.59 14.90 11.18
CA ALA A 380 29.92 14.51 10.74
C ALA A 380 30.80 14.26 11.94
N TYR A 381 31.53 13.17 11.90
CA TYR A 381 32.47 12.79 12.95
C TYR A 381 33.66 12.06 12.36
N THR A 382 34.74 11.98 13.14
CA THR A 382 35.93 11.21 12.81
C THR A 382 36.02 10.03 13.77
N GLN A 383 36.20 8.84 13.27
CA GLN A 383 36.41 7.62 14.03
C GLN A 383 37.58 6.84 13.42
N ASP A 384 38.57 6.45 14.21
CA ASP A 384 39.79 5.74 13.79
C ASP A 384 40.47 6.42 12.58
N GLU A 385 40.65 7.76 12.67
CA GLU A 385 41.20 8.62 11.62
C GLU A 385 40.34 8.70 10.34
N THR A 386 39.21 8.02 10.28
CA THR A 386 38.30 7.98 9.14
C THR A 386 37.20 9.01 9.31
N LEU A 387 36.97 9.83 8.30
CA LEU A 387 35.94 10.88 8.31
C LEU A 387 34.61 10.34 7.77
N TYR A 388 33.54 10.58 8.54
CA TYR A 388 32.19 10.18 8.22
C TYR A 388 31.31 11.41 8.00
N ILE A 389 30.41 11.33 7.02
CA ILE A 389 29.27 12.23 6.83
C ILE A 389 28.01 11.40 6.92
N VAL A 390 27.10 11.77 7.83
CA VAL A 390 25.76 11.16 7.91
C VAL A 390 24.74 12.18 7.47
N MET A 391 24.07 11.89 6.38
CA MET A 391 22.96 12.67 5.88
C MET A 391 21.65 12.02 6.31
N TYR A 392 20.75 12.78 6.87
CA TYR A 392 19.40 12.30 7.21
C TYR A 392 18.40 12.89 6.24
N TYR A 393 17.60 12.02 5.63
CA TYR A 393 16.50 12.41 4.77
C TYR A 393 15.24 11.65 5.19
N LYS A 394 14.18 12.36 5.59
CA LYS A 394 12.96 11.77 6.18
C LYS A 394 13.26 10.86 7.38
N SER A 395 14.17 11.26 8.24
CA SER A 395 14.66 10.53 9.42
C SER A 395 15.48 9.27 9.13
N GLU A 396 15.69 8.90 7.88
CA GLU A 396 16.58 7.78 7.50
C GLU A 396 18.03 8.26 7.36
N PRO A 397 19.00 7.59 7.98
CA PRO A 397 20.42 7.93 7.88
C PRO A 397 21.03 7.33 6.59
N PHE A 398 21.88 8.13 5.95
CA PHE A 398 22.73 7.74 4.83
C PHE A 398 24.17 8.06 5.19
N THR A 399 24.98 7.05 5.41
CA THR A 399 26.36 7.21 5.87
C THR A 399 27.34 7.17 4.72
N PHE A 400 28.24 8.15 4.67
CA PHE A 400 29.32 8.26 3.68
C PHE A 400 30.66 8.24 4.42
N VAL A 401 31.59 7.48 3.90
CA VAL A 401 32.92 7.27 4.49
C VAL A 401 33.98 7.77 3.54
N LYS A 402 34.95 8.52 4.03
CA LYS A 402 36.09 8.95 3.27
C LYS A 402 37.13 7.83 3.22
N LYS A 403 37.45 7.33 2.02
CA LYS A 403 38.49 6.33 1.79
C LYS A 403 39.90 6.93 1.61
N GLU A 404 40.91 6.09 1.59
CA GLU A 404 42.33 6.47 1.43
C GLU A 404 42.62 7.26 0.15
N ASP A 405 41.85 7.02 -0.93
CA ASP A 405 41.91 7.77 -2.19
C ASP A 405 41.24 9.16 -2.15
N GLN A 406 40.89 9.63 -0.95
CA GLN A 406 40.21 10.88 -0.64
C GLN A 406 38.76 10.99 -1.14
N LYS A 407 38.16 9.99 -1.74
CA LYS A 407 36.77 9.99 -2.16
C LYS A 407 35.84 9.52 -1.06
N PHE A 408 34.66 10.13 -1.00
CA PHE A 408 33.59 9.63 -0.18
C PHE A 408 32.89 8.48 -0.90
N GLU A 409 32.61 7.39 -0.19
CA GLU A 409 31.77 6.30 -0.65
C GLU A 409 30.57 6.11 0.27
N TYR A 410 29.44 5.77 -0.31
CA TYR A 410 28.26 5.41 0.46
C TYR A 410 28.56 4.10 1.18
N ARG A 411 28.38 4.09 2.49
CA ARG A 411 28.51 2.91 3.32
C ARG A 411 27.14 2.49 3.82
N ASN A 412 26.75 1.28 3.48
CA ASN A 412 25.67 0.63 4.19
C ASN A 412 26.05 0.43 5.65
N GLU A 413 25.09 0.37 6.58
CA GLU A 413 25.31 0.07 7.99
C GLU A 413 26.05 -1.27 8.24
N PHE A 414 26.45 -1.96 7.19
CA PHE A 414 27.06 -3.31 7.17
C PHE A 414 28.46 -3.38 6.57
N GLY A 415 29.05 -2.28 6.19
CA GLY A 415 30.43 -2.19 5.71
C GLY A 415 30.58 -2.13 4.22
#